data_f4fa8ebd8f4fdaa2f7e2547b584e9b6b
#
_entry.id   f4fa8ebd8f4fdaa2f7e2547b584e9b6b
#
_cell.length_a   1.000
_cell.length_b   1.000
_cell.length_c   1.000
_cell.angle_alpha   90.00
_cell.angle_beta   90.00
_cell.angle_gamma   90.00
#
_symmetry.space_group_name_H-M   'P 1'
#
loop_
_entity.id
_entity.type
_entity.pdbx_description
1 polymer ?
#
loop_
_entity_poly.entity_id
_entity_poly.type
_entity_poly.pdbx_seq_one_letter_code
_entity_poly.pdbx_strand_id
1 'polypeptide(L)'
;DKLINYPDETCIFHGHENGEKMLEFAVSIEPKNQMARDLKWGLKRTLLKARSVPGTPSCIHDEKLVNPFFRCNEASVKEKIGEQDPKKVFAELVRRNNAFFKRRWMKWIVCWMRGVYWNE
;
A
#
# COMPACT_ATOMS: atom_id res chain seq x y z
N ASP A 1 -6.92 1.82 15.74
CA ASP A 1 -7.23 3.20 16.17
C ASP A 1 -6.15 3.87 17.01
N LYS A 2 -5.16 3.15 17.60
CA LYS A 2 -4.12 3.78 18.44
C LYS A 2 -3.13 4.61 17.62
N LEU A 3 -2.67 4.10 16.48
CA LEU A 3 -1.65 4.76 15.66
C LEU A 3 -2.12 6.10 15.08
N ILE A 4 -3.37 6.20 14.67
CA ILE A 4 -3.93 7.42 14.06
C ILE A 4 -3.96 8.62 15.02
N ASN A 5 -3.87 8.37 16.32
CA ASN A 5 -3.88 9.39 17.37
C ASN A 5 -2.49 9.94 17.72
N TYR A 6 -1.41 9.38 17.15
CA TYR A 6 -0.08 9.95 17.31
C TYR A 6 0.04 11.26 16.52
N PRO A 7 0.96 12.17 16.93
CA PRO A 7 1.27 13.39 16.18
C PRO A 7 1.61 13.09 14.73
N ASP A 8 1.22 13.96 13.83
CA ASP A 8 1.36 13.79 12.38
C ASP A 8 2.82 13.63 11.93
N GLU A 9 3.75 14.25 12.64
CA GLU A 9 5.20 14.15 12.40
C GLU A 9 5.85 12.87 12.92
N THR A 10 5.09 12.00 13.62
CA THR A 10 5.62 10.73 14.13
C THR A 10 6.07 9.84 12.99
N CYS A 11 7.35 9.49 12.96
CA CYS A 11 7.93 8.63 11.93
C CYS A 11 7.57 7.14 12.18
N ILE A 12 7.22 6.46 11.09
CA ILE A 12 6.97 5.02 11.08
C ILE A 12 8.11 4.34 10.34
N PHE A 13 8.79 3.43 11.01
CA PHE A 13 9.82 2.58 10.42
C PHE A 13 9.25 1.19 10.21
N HIS A 14 9.14 0.79 8.95
CA HIS A 14 8.61 -0.54 8.59
C HIS A 14 9.67 -1.62 8.79
N GLY A 15 9.30 -2.74 9.43
CA GLY A 15 10.20 -3.88 9.63
C GLY A 15 10.54 -4.65 8.35
N HIS A 16 9.81 -4.43 7.26
CA HIS A 16 10.01 -5.06 5.95
C HIS A 16 9.85 -4.03 4.83
N GLU A 17 10.65 -4.15 3.77
CA GLU A 17 10.57 -3.32 2.56
C GLU A 17 9.36 -3.68 1.68
N ASN A 18 8.16 -3.36 2.16
CA ASN A 18 6.93 -3.57 1.43
C ASN A 18 6.27 -2.27 0.90
N GLY A 19 6.98 -1.13 0.99
CA GLY A 19 6.43 0.19 0.69
C GLY A 19 5.83 0.28 -0.71
N GLU A 20 6.54 -0.20 -1.74
CA GLU A 20 6.03 -0.21 -3.13
C GLU A 20 4.76 -1.04 -3.25
N LYS A 21 4.75 -2.24 -2.69
CA LYS A 21 3.59 -3.14 -2.73
C LYS A 21 2.38 -2.55 -1.99
N MET A 22 2.63 -1.89 -0.85
CA MET A 22 1.58 -1.24 -0.08
C MET A 22 0.99 -0.05 -0.84
N LEU A 23 1.81 0.75 -1.52
CA LEU A 23 1.34 1.84 -2.38
C LEU A 23 0.59 1.31 -3.62
N GLU A 24 1.01 0.19 -4.20
CA GLU A 24 0.24 -0.47 -5.27
C GLU A 24 -1.14 -0.92 -4.79
N PHE A 25 -1.21 -1.51 -3.59
CA PHE A 25 -2.47 -1.87 -2.99
C PHE A 25 -3.33 -0.63 -2.70
N ALA A 26 -2.76 0.43 -2.12
CA ALA A 26 -3.45 1.69 -1.87
C ALA A 26 -4.07 2.28 -3.14
N VAL A 27 -3.31 2.36 -4.23
CA VAL A 27 -3.80 2.82 -5.54
C VAL A 27 -4.88 1.89 -6.11
N SER A 28 -4.84 0.59 -5.83
CA SER A 28 -5.89 -0.35 -6.26
C SER A 28 -7.22 -0.13 -5.54
N ILE A 29 -7.17 0.35 -4.29
CA ILE A 29 -8.35 0.71 -3.49
C ILE A 29 -8.86 2.10 -3.88
N GLU A 30 -7.97 3.10 -3.93
CA GLU A 30 -8.29 4.48 -4.24
C GLU A 30 -7.53 4.98 -5.50
N PRO A 31 -7.94 4.58 -6.72
CA PRO A 31 -7.21 4.94 -7.95
C PRO A 31 -7.20 6.43 -8.25
N LYS A 32 -8.12 7.21 -7.66
CA LYS A 32 -8.18 8.67 -7.78
C LYS A 32 -7.36 9.41 -6.71
N ASN A 33 -6.78 8.70 -5.74
CA ASN A 33 -5.94 9.31 -4.71
C ASN A 33 -4.60 9.72 -5.34
N GLN A 34 -4.48 11.02 -5.64
CA GLN A 34 -3.29 11.57 -6.33
C GLN A 34 -2.04 11.40 -5.49
N MET A 35 -2.11 11.63 -4.17
CA MET A 35 -0.97 11.49 -3.27
C MET A 35 -0.40 10.06 -3.26
N ALA A 36 -1.28 9.05 -3.21
CA ALA A 36 -0.86 7.65 -3.28
C ALA A 36 -0.17 7.32 -4.63
N ARG A 37 -0.65 7.90 -5.73
CA ARG A 37 -0.07 7.74 -7.06
C ARG A 37 1.31 8.40 -7.15
N ASP A 38 1.45 9.62 -6.64
CA ASP A 38 2.70 10.38 -6.68
C ASP A 38 3.79 9.71 -5.84
N LEU A 39 3.44 9.25 -4.63
CA LEU A 39 4.35 8.49 -3.78
C LEU A 39 4.79 7.18 -4.43
N LYS A 40 3.88 6.46 -5.07
CA LYS A 40 4.19 5.25 -5.82
C LYS A 40 5.20 5.53 -6.93
N TRP A 41 4.99 6.59 -7.72
CA TRP A 41 5.92 7.00 -8.77
C TRP A 41 7.28 7.45 -8.24
N GLY A 42 7.28 8.25 -7.18
CA GLY A 42 8.51 8.71 -6.51
C GLY A 42 9.34 7.54 -5.99
N LEU A 43 8.72 6.60 -5.31
CA LEU A 43 9.39 5.41 -4.79
C LEU A 43 9.95 4.53 -5.91
N LYS A 44 9.19 4.28 -6.98
CA LYS A 44 9.66 3.52 -8.14
C LYS A 44 10.90 4.16 -8.76
N ARG A 45 10.92 5.48 -8.94
CA ARG A 45 12.09 6.20 -9.47
C ARG A 45 13.31 6.10 -8.55
N THR A 46 13.11 6.11 -7.25
CA THR A 46 14.18 5.97 -6.25
C THR A 46 14.75 4.56 -6.26
N LEU A 47 13.90 3.53 -6.30
CA LEU A 47 14.31 2.13 -6.38
C LEU A 47 15.10 1.80 -7.66
N LEU A 48 14.74 2.41 -8.80
CA LEU A 48 15.48 2.24 -10.06
C LEU A 48 16.88 2.86 -10.01
N LYS A 49 17.10 3.87 -9.17
CA LYS A 49 18.40 4.55 -9.03
C LYS A 49 19.31 3.92 -7.96
N ALA A 50 18.72 3.30 -6.96
CA ALA A 50 19.43 2.73 -5.83
C ALA A 50 19.36 1.20 -5.86
N ARG A 51 20.52 0.53 -5.79
CA ARG A 51 20.60 -0.94 -5.73
C ARG A 51 20.02 -1.54 -4.44
N SER A 52 19.89 -0.75 -3.39
CA SER A 52 19.11 -1.06 -2.19
C SER A 52 18.71 0.25 -1.52
N VAL A 53 17.43 0.42 -1.24
CA VAL A 53 16.92 1.52 -0.44
C VAL A 53 16.51 0.93 0.90
N PRO A 54 17.15 1.33 2.02
CA PRO A 54 16.58 1.06 3.34
C PRO A 54 15.14 1.58 3.35
N GLY A 55 14.22 0.84 3.95
CA GLY A 55 12.79 1.19 3.95
C GLY A 55 12.60 2.69 4.20
N THR A 56 11.96 3.36 3.26
CA THR A 56 11.72 4.80 3.38
C THR A 56 10.76 5.01 4.55
N PRO A 57 11.17 5.75 5.60
CA PRO A 57 10.26 6.04 6.69
C PRO A 57 9.09 6.86 6.16
N SER A 58 7.88 6.53 6.59
CA SER A 58 6.69 7.37 6.42
C SER A 58 6.39 8.09 7.73
N CYS A 59 5.53 9.10 7.71
CA CYS A 59 5.00 9.69 8.93
C CYS A 59 3.49 9.43 9.03
N ILE A 60 2.93 9.64 10.22
CA ILE A 60 1.50 9.45 10.48
C ILE A 60 0.66 10.32 9.52
N HIS A 61 1.12 11.53 9.21
CA HIS A 61 0.47 12.39 8.23
C HIS A 61 0.32 11.71 6.86
N ASP A 62 1.41 11.17 6.33
CA ASP A 62 1.41 10.51 5.01
C ASP A 62 0.51 9.26 5.02
N GLU A 63 0.56 8.48 6.10
CA GLU A 63 -0.30 7.30 6.24
C GLU A 63 -1.80 7.67 6.24
N LYS A 64 -2.19 8.76 6.91
CA LYS A 64 -3.56 9.28 6.88
C LYS A 64 -4.02 9.68 5.48
N LEU A 65 -3.11 10.12 4.62
CA LEU A 65 -3.41 10.54 3.25
C LEU A 65 -3.48 9.38 2.26
N VAL A 66 -2.69 8.32 2.47
CA VAL A 66 -2.50 7.29 1.43
C VAL A 66 -2.85 5.87 1.85
N ASN A 67 -2.73 5.55 3.15
CA ASN A 67 -2.90 4.18 3.61
C ASN A 67 -4.38 3.83 3.81
N PRO A 68 -4.97 2.92 3.03
CA PRO A 68 -6.39 2.60 3.14
C PRO A 68 -6.79 2.07 4.52
N PHE A 69 -5.87 1.46 5.28
CA PHE A 69 -6.13 1.00 6.65
C PHE A 69 -6.30 2.15 7.66
N PHE A 70 -5.68 3.31 7.40
CA PHE A 70 -5.90 4.55 8.15
C PHE A 70 -7.17 5.28 7.69
N ARG A 71 -7.66 4.97 6.49
CA ARG A 71 -8.74 5.68 5.79
C ARG A 71 -10.08 4.92 5.78
N CYS A 72 -10.29 3.99 6.72
CA CYS A 72 -11.51 3.18 6.79
C CYS A 72 -12.80 4.01 6.98
N ASN A 73 -12.69 5.27 7.42
CA ASN A 73 -13.80 6.20 7.56
C ASN A 73 -14.08 7.01 6.30
N GLU A 74 -13.16 7.04 5.35
CA GLU A 74 -13.29 7.82 4.12
C GLU A 74 -14.35 7.24 3.19
N ALA A 75 -15.15 8.13 2.60
CA ALA A 75 -16.23 7.75 1.69
C ALA A 75 -15.72 6.95 0.49
N SER A 76 -14.59 7.35 -0.08
CA SER A 76 -13.96 6.68 -1.23
C SER A 76 -13.57 5.23 -0.94
N VAL A 77 -13.05 4.97 0.27
CA VAL A 77 -12.69 3.61 0.70
C VAL A 77 -13.95 2.78 0.97
N LYS A 78 -14.91 3.34 1.70
CA LYS A 78 -16.20 2.69 1.98
C LYS A 78 -16.95 2.30 0.71
N GLU A 79 -17.03 3.20 -0.25
CA GLU A 79 -17.65 2.96 -1.56
C GLU A 79 -16.93 1.83 -2.31
N LYS A 80 -15.60 1.88 -2.37
CA LYS A 80 -14.80 0.85 -3.04
C LYS A 80 -14.93 -0.53 -2.40
N ILE A 81 -15.08 -0.57 -1.08
CA ILE A 81 -15.25 -1.80 -0.31
C ILE A 81 -16.68 -2.32 -0.37
N GLY A 82 -17.67 -1.42 -0.44
CA GLY A 82 -19.10 -1.73 -0.38
C GLY A 82 -19.63 -1.93 1.03
N GLU A 83 -18.99 -1.31 2.04
CA GLU A 83 -19.31 -1.46 3.45
C GLU A 83 -19.24 -0.09 4.15
N GLN A 84 -20.14 0.16 5.11
CA GLN A 84 -20.23 1.43 5.83
C GLN A 84 -19.59 1.40 7.22
N ASP A 85 -19.58 0.24 7.87
CA ASP A 85 -18.95 0.06 9.18
C ASP A 85 -17.42 0.02 9.03
N PRO A 86 -16.67 0.98 9.62
CA PRO A 86 -15.20 1.03 9.50
C PRO A 86 -14.49 -0.24 9.96
N LYS A 87 -15.05 -0.97 10.92
CA LYS A 87 -14.47 -2.25 11.38
C LYS A 87 -14.58 -3.32 10.30
N LYS A 88 -15.72 -3.38 9.62
CA LYS A 88 -15.94 -4.30 8.51
C LYS A 88 -15.13 -3.89 7.28
N VAL A 89 -15.02 -2.57 7.01
CA VAL A 89 -14.11 -2.02 5.98
C VAL A 89 -12.68 -2.49 6.24
N PHE A 90 -12.18 -2.35 7.46
CA PHE A 90 -10.85 -2.79 7.84
C PHE A 90 -10.65 -4.30 7.61
N ALA A 91 -11.59 -5.14 8.06
CA ALA A 91 -11.52 -6.59 7.89
C ALA A 91 -11.49 -6.99 6.39
N GLU A 92 -12.31 -6.35 5.58
CA GLU A 92 -12.32 -6.60 4.13
C GLU A 92 -11.05 -6.11 3.44
N LEU A 93 -10.46 -4.98 3.87
CA LEU A 93 -9.17 -4.51 3.40
C LEU A 93 -8.06 -5.53 3.70
N VAL A 94 -8.03 -6.11 4.89
CA VAL A 94 -7.08 -7.18 5.25
C VAL A 94 -7.24 -8.37 4.32
N ARG A 95 -8.47 -8.83 4.08
CA ARG A 95 -8.76 -9.93 3.17
C ARG A 95 -8.28 -9.65 1.74
N ARG A 96 -8.59 -8.45 1.22
CA ARG A 96 -8.17 -8.02 -0.14
C ARG A 96 -6.66 -7.87 -0.25
N ASN A 97 -6.02 -7.32 0.76
CA ASN A 97 -4.57 -7.16 0.80
C ASN A 97 -3.87 -8.53 0.74
N ASN A 98 -4.31 -9.49 1.55
CA ASN A 98 -3.76 -10.86 1.53
C ASN A 98 -3.94 -11.52 0.17
N ALA A 99 -5.10 -11.38 -0.47
CA ALA A 99 -5.36 -11.91 -1.81
C ALA A 99 -4.49 -11.20 -2.88
N PHE A 100 -4.28 -9.89 -2.75
CA PHE A 100 -3.46 -9.08 -3.64
C PHE A 100 -2.01 -9.56 -3.64
N PHE A 101 -1.42 -9.74 -2.46
CA PHE A 101 -0.05 -10.26 -2.32
C PHE A 101 0.08 -11.70 -2.79
N LYS A 102 -0.88 -12.58 -2.49
CA LYS A 102 -0.88 -13.98 -2.93
C LYS A 102 -0.90 -14.09 -4.45
N ARG A 103 -1.74 -13.31 -5.15
CA ARG A 103 -1.78 -13.29 -6.62
C ARG A 103 -0.45 -12.83 -7.22
N ARG A 104 0.19 -11.84 -6.63
CA ARG A 104 1.47 -11.31 -7.11
C ARG A 104 2.58 -12.35 -6.95
N TRP A 105 2.60 -13.04 -5.81
CA TRP A 105 3.55 -14.12 -5.57
C TRP A 105 3.35 -15.29 -6.54
N MET A 106 2.12 -15.69 -6.80
CA MET A 106 1.81 -16.74 -7.79
C MET A 106 2.23 -16.36 -9.21
N LYS A 107 2.02 -15.11 -9.63
CA LYS A 107 2.50 -14.62 -10.93
C LYS A 107 4.03 -14.75 -11.03
N TRP A 108 4.74 -14.39 -9.98
CA TRP A 108 6.20 -14.48 -9.94
C TRP A 108 6.70 -15.93 -10.09
N ILE A 109 6.08 -16.90 -9.39
CA ILE A 109 6.38 -18.34 -9.51
C ILE A 109 6.12 -18.84 -10.92
N VAL A 110 4.99 -18.49 -11.53
CA VAL A 110 4.64 -18.92 -12.89
C VAL A 110 5.62 -18.35 -13.92
N CYS A 111 6.00 -17.09 -13.78
CA CYS A 111 7.02 -16.48 -14.64
C CYS A 111 8.39 -17.15 -14.47
N TRP A 112 8.80 -17.44 -13.24
CA TRP A 112 10.05 -18.14 -12.95
C TRP A 112 10.05 -19.56 -13.54
N MET A 113 8.97 -20.33 -13.40
CA MET A 113 8.85 -21.66 -13.98
C MET A 113 8.83 -21.67 -15.50
N ARG A 114 8.39 -20.57 -16.14
CA ARG A 114 8.35 -20.43 -17.62
C ARG A 114 9.61 -19.79 -18.19
N GLY A 115 10.62 -19.43 -17.37
CA GLY A 115 11.83 -18.76 -17.81
C GLY A 115 11.60 -17.35 -18.37
N VAL A 116 10.44 -16.76 -18.13
CA VAL A 116 10.09 -15.42 -18.60
C VAL A 116 10.36 -14.44 -17.46
N TYR A 117 11.44 -13.66 -17.57
CA TYR A 117 11.69 -12.55 -16.67
C TYR A 117 10.85 -11.35 -17.09
N TRP A 118 10.06 -10.81 -16.17
CA TRP A 118 9.39 -9.53 -16.40
C TRP A 118 10.46 -8.42 -16.38
N ASN A 119 10.79 -7.92 -17.56
CA ASN A 119 11.41 -6.61 -17.69
C ASN A 119 10.27 -5.57 -17.62
N GLU A 120 10.06 -4.97 -16.46
CA GLU A 120 9.32 -3.72 -16.34
C GLU A 120 10.25 -2.53 -16.48
#